data_e726df46e2a55c886fc2c7cb681adb15
#
_entry.id   e726df46e2a55c886fc2c7cb681adb15
#
_cell.length_a   1.000
_cell.length_b   1.000
_cell.length_c   1.000
_cell.angle_alpha   90.00
_cell.angle_beta   90.00
_cell.angle_gamma   90.00
#
_symmetry.space_group_name_H-M   'P 1'
#
loop_
_entity.id
_entity.type
_entity.pdbx_description
1 polymer ?
#
loop_
_entity_poly.entity_id
_entity_poly.type
_entity_poly.pdbx_seq_one_letter_code
_entity_poly.pdbx_strand_id
1 'polypeptide(L)' 'TGIYILAVEQESPAYQAGLQTGDVIVEVNGEECLTMQKLNEKLYRCQSGQSVNVLVKRLGKSGYFEVSYDVNVEYR' A
#
# COMPACT_ATOMS: atom_id res chain seq x y z
N THR A 1 -13.21 5.94 1.17
CA THR A 1 -12.15 6.74 1.74
C THR A 1 -10.89 5.92 1.93
N GLY A 2 -9.76 6.48 1.55
CA GLY A 2 -8.47 5.79 1.59
C GLY A 2 -7.50 6.46 0.63
N ILE A 3 -6.34 5.83 0.44
CA ILE A 3 -5.31 6.37 -0.45
C ILE A 3 -5.42 5.67 -1.80
N TYR A 4 -5.85 6.41 -2.81
CA TYR A 4 -6.03 5.87 -4.16
C TYR A 4 -4.69 5.84 -4.89
N ILE A 5 -4.37 4.69 -5.47
CA ILE A 5 -3.13 4.52 -6.23
C ILE A 5 -3.38 4.91 -7.69
N LEU A 6 -2.78 6.02 -8.11
CA LEU A 6 -2.91 6.52 -9.48
C LEU A 6 -1.96 5.83 -10.44
N ALA A 7 -0.76 5.48 -9.96
CA ALA A 7 0.24 4.80 -10.77
C ALA A 7 1.23 4.04 -9.90
N VAL A 8 1.72 2.92 -10.43
CA VAL A 8 2.75 2.12 -9.76
C VAL A 8 3.91 1.98 -10.74
N GLU A 9 5.08 2.46 -10.34
CA GLU A 9 6.27 2.37 -11.19
C GLU A 9 6.75 0.92 -11.28
N GLN A 10 7.13 0.50 -12.49
CA GLN A 10 7.76 -0.80 -12.67
C GLN A 10 9.06 -0.84 -11.87
N GLU A 11 9.39 -2.01 -11.36
CA GLU A 11 10.59 -2.27 -10.56
C GLU A 11 10.55 -1.62 -9.17
N SER A 12 9.46 -0.95 -8.81
CA SER A 12 9.30 -0.45 -7.44
C SER A 12 8.93 -1.60 -6.49
N PRO A 13 9.22 -1.46 -5.19
CA PRO A 13 8.76 -2.46 -4.21
C PRO A 13 7.26 -2.70 -4.24
N ALA A 14 6.48 -1.64 -4.45
CA ALA A 14 5.01 -1.76 -4.55
C ALA A 14 4.60 -2.62 -5.74
N TYR A 15 5.23 -2.40 -6.90
CA TYR A 15 4.95 -3.19 -8.09
C TYR A 15 5.31 -4.67 -7.87
N GLN A 16 6.47 -4.93 -7.29
CA GLN A 16 6.92 -6.30 -7.03
C GLN A 16 6.02 -7.02 -6.04
N ALA A 17 5.42 -6.29 -5.11
CA ALA A 17 4.49 -6.86 -4.14
C ALA A 17 3.12 -7.20 -4.75
N GLY A 18 2.77 -6.59 -5.89
CA GLY A 18 1.53 -6.86 -6.59
C GLY A 18 0.51 -5.72 -6.55
N LEU A 19 0.87 -4.56 -6.03
CA LEU A 19 -0.02 -3.41 -6.02
C LEU A 19 -0.27 -2.92 -7.44
N GLN A 20 -1.48 -2.46 -7.69
CA GLN A 20 -1.91 -2.03 -9.03
C GLN A 20 -2.59 -0.67 -8.97
N THR A 21 -2.55 0.03 -10.10
CA THR A 21 -3.32 1.26 -10.28
C THR A 21 -4.79 0.97 -10.02
N GLY A 22 -5.44 1.85 -9.27
CA GLY A 22 -6.84 1.68 -8.91
C GLY A 22 -7.06 1.04 -7.55
N ASP A 23 -6.01 0.49 -6.93
CA ASP A 23 -6.12 -0.02 -5.57
C ASP A 23 -6.26 1.15 -4.59
N VAL A 24 -6.99 0.93 -3.51
CA VAL A 24 -7.18 1.93 -2.47
C VAL A 24 -6.61 1.40 -1.16
N ILE A 25 -5.56 2.03 -0.67
CA ILE A 25 -4.92 1.64 0.60
C ILE A 25 -5.82 2.09 1.75
N VAL A 26 -6.16 1.17 2.63
CA VAL A 26 -7.02 1.48 3.79
C VAL A 26 -6.35 1.16 5.13
N GLU A 27 -5.37 0.23 5.16
CA GLU A 27 -4.65 -0.10 6.40
C GLU A 27 -3.17 -0.33 6.08
N VAL A 28 -2.34 -0.03 7.07
CA VAL A 28 -0.91 -0.32 7.03
C VAL A 28 -0.54 -0.97 8.36
N ASN A 29 0.03 -2.18 8.31
CA ASN A 29 0.40 -2.96 9.50
C ASN A 29 -0.77 -3.15 10.47
N GLY A 30 -1.98 -3.32 9.92
CA GLY A 30 -3.18 -3.56 10.72
C GLY A 30 -3.82 -2.31 11.30
N GLU A 31 -3.28 -1.14 11.02
CA GLU A 31 -3.83 0.12 11.50
C GLU A 31 -4.42 0.92 10.35
N GLU A 32 -5.54 1.56 10.60
CA GLU A 32 -6.20 2.39 9.60
C GLU A 32 -5.27 3.48 9.08
N CYS A 33 -5.22 3.63 7.76
CA CYS A 33 -4.35 4.60 7.11
C CYS A 33 -5.09 5.18 5.91
N LEU A 34 -5.73 6.32 6.11
CA LEU A 34 -6.64 6.89 5.11
C LEU A 34 -6.08 8.14 4.43
N THR A 35 -4.90 8.63 4.83
CA THR A 35 -4.31 9.83 4.25
C THR A 35 -2.83 9.60 3.95
N MET A 36 -2.31 10.38 2.97
CA MET A 36 -0.88 10.32 2.64
C MET A 36 -0.01 10.74 3.80
N GLN A 37 -0.47 11.69 4.61
CA GLN A 37 0.26 12.10 5.80
C GLN A 37 0.47 10.92 6.76
N LYS A 38 -0.59 10.16 7.01
CA LYS A 38 -0.51 8.98 7.88
C LYS A 38 0.39 7.91 7.30
N LEU A 39 0.31 7.70 5.98
CA LEU A 39 1.17 6.75 5.31
C LEU A 39 2.64 7.13 5.45
N ASN A 40 2.96 8.39 5.22
CA ASN A 40 4.33 8.89 5.35
C ASN A 40 4.85 8.72 6.77
N GLU A 41 4.03 9.04 7.77
CA GLU A 41 4.42 8.84 9.17
C GLU A 41 4.76 7.39 9.48
N LYS A 42 3.95 6.46 8.98
CA LYS A 42 4.20 5.03 9.20
C LYS A 42 5.46 4.56 8.48
N LEU A 43 5.69 5.04 7.26
CA LEU A 43 6.89 4.67 6.50
C LEU A 43 8.16 5.20 7.14
N TYR A 44 8.11 6.40 7.72
CA TYR A 44 9.27 6.97 8.43
C TYR A 44 9.72 6.13 9.62
N ARG A 45 8.80 5.40 10.23
CA ARG A 45 9.12 4.55 11.38
C ARG A 45 9.72 3.21 10.96
N CYS A 46 9.64 2.87 9.68
CA CYS A 46 10.18 1.63 9.16
C CYS A 46 11.64 1.81 8.78
N GLN A 47 12.46 0.80 9.06
CA GLN A 47 13.84 0.78 8.61
C GLN A 47 13.91 0.20 7.21
N SER A 48 14.93 0.61 6.45
CA SER A 48 15.16 0.05 5.12
C SER A 48 15.33 -1.46 5.22
N GLY A 49 14.68 -2.19 4.34
CA GLY A 49 14.70 -3.64 4.33
C GLY A 49 13.57 -4.28 5.12
N GLN A 50 12.81 -3.52 5.89
CA GLN A 50 11.63 -4.06 6.57
C GLN A 50 10.47 -4.20 5.60
N SER A 51 9.59 -5.17 5.88
CA SER A 51 8.33 -5.30 5.15
C SER A 51 7.22 -4.56 5.87
N VAL A 52 6.34 -3.95 5.09
CA VAL A 52 5.15 -3.28 5.58
C VAL A 52 3.95 -3.99 4.98
N ASN A 53 3.01 -4.41 5.84
CA ASN A 53 1.77 -5.02 5.36
C ASN A 53 0.78 -3.92 4.98
N VAL A 54 0.28 -3.98 3.76
CA VAL A 54 -0.66 -2.98 3.23
C VAL A 54 -1.95 -3.69 2.85
N LEU A 55 -3.05 -3.24 3.40
CA LEU A 55 -4.38 -3.72 3.03
C LEU A 55 -5.00 -2.75 2.05
N VAL A 56 -5.39 -3.25 0.89
CA VAL A 56 -6.01 -2.44 -0.15
C VAL A 56 -7.39 -2.98 -0.50
N LYS A 57 -8.24 -2.10 -0.99
CA LYS A 57 -9.49 -2.49 -1.64
C LYS A 57 -9.28 -2.40 -3.14
N ARG A 58 -9.64 -3.48 -3.84
CA ARG A 58 -9.49 -3.60 -5.28
C ARG A 58 -10.86 -3.84 -5.90
N LEU A 59 -11.14 -3.15 -7.00
CA LEU A 59 -12.40 -3.33 -7.70
C LEU A 59 -12.39 -4.62 -8.50
N GLY A 60 -13.35 -5.51 -8.23
CA GLY A 60 -13.56 -6.72 -8.99
C GLY A 60 -14.91 -6.69 -9.71
N LYS A 61 -15.28 -7.82 -10.28
CA LYS A 61 -16.55 -7.91 -11.05
C LYS A 61 -17.78 -7.73 -10.17
N SER A 62 -17.70 -8.12 -8.91
CA SER A 62 -18.82 -8.08 -7.98
C SER A 62 -18.72 -6.94 -6.97
N GLY A 63 -17.80 -6.00 -7.19
CA GLY A 63 -17.55 -4.90 -6.28
C GLY A 63 -16.13 -4.94 -5.73
N TYR A 64 -15.88 -4.16 -4.69
CA TYR A 64 -14.56 -4.13 -4.08
C TYR A 64 -14.32 -5.35 -3.19
N PHE A 65 -13.09 -5.84 -3.23
CA PHE A 65 -12.63 -6.88 -2.31
C PHE A 65 -11.30 -6.43 -1.70
N GLU A 66 -10.97 -7.00 -0.54
CA GLU A 66 -9.76 -6.65 0.19
C GLU A 66 -8.64 -7.61 -0.15
N VAL A 67 -7.44 -7.06 -0.37
CA VAL A 67 -6.22 -7.83 -0.63
C VAL A 67 -5.11 -7.25 0.22
N SER A 68 -4.31 -8.13 0.83
CA SER A 68 -3.21 -7.74 1.68
C SER A 68 -1.88 -8.05 0.98
N TYR A 69 -0.95 -7.12 1.02
CA TYR A 69 0.38 -7.26 0.43
C TYR A 69 1.46 -6.89 1.41
N ASP A 70 2.60 -7.59 1.33
CA ASP A 70 3.81 -7.22 2.05
C ASP A 70 4.74 -6.48 1.08
N VAL A 71 5.05 -5.24 1.41
CA VAL A 71 5.87 -4.37 0.58
C VAL A 71 7.19 -4.13 1.29
N ASN A 72 8.31 -4.36 0.60
CA ASN A 72 9.62 -4.06 1.14
C ASN A 72 9.87 -2.56 1.10
N VAL A 73 10.30 -1.99 2.22
CA VAL A 73 10.59 -0.57 2.31
C VAL A 73 12.06 -0.35 1.97
N GLU A 74 12.31 0.51 0.97
CA GLU A 74 13.66 0.87 0.56
C GLU A 74 13.80 2.39 0.60
N TYR A 75 14.87 2.85 1.25
CA TYR A 75 15.23 4.26 1.26
C TYR A 75 16.46 4.47 0.37
N ARG A 76 16.41 5.53 -0.41
CA ARG A 76 17.51 5.89 -1.28
C ARG A 76 18.05 7.27 -0.93
#